data_630a78b5fea32934cd5f0383d2a4d781
#
_entry.id   630a78b5fea32934cd5f0383d2a4d781
#
_cell.length_a   1.000
_cell.length_b   1.000
_cell.length_c   1.000
_cell.angle_alpha   90.00
_cell.angle_beta   90.00
_cell.angle_gamma   90.00
#
_symmetry.space_group_name_H-M   'P 1'
#
loop_
_entity.id
_entity.type
_entity.pdbx_description
1 polymer ?
#
loop_
_entity_poly.entity_id
_entity_poly.type
_entity_poly.pdbx_seq_one_letter_code
_entity_poly.pdbx_strand_id
1 'polypeptide(L)'
;MSKSVGNVLDPHELLDRYGVDYLRYYMAAEITFGSDGDFSHELFRNKINTELANDLGNLLQRTLTLVSKHCDGCIPAPGGFTAEDEEVLRTLRETVVLVRSQVQQQGIKAMCELIIQLARIGNKYIDVQAPWVLVKTDRPRVLTVLYVLSELLRHCAILLEPVMPASCSRMLDMMGVSKEGDVRSFEALKSPLSPGSRISSPTPVFPKLEAPLVEAVLPISRSTSESSPEILSEREVLSVEQLSQRIAAAGDGIRTRKASKASKDELKPLIEELNYLKSKFKELNNGIAYEAPAVARE
;
A
#
# COMPACT_ATOMS: atom_id res chain seq x y z
N MET A 1 -20.78 4.70 14.23
CA MET A 1 -19.93 5.66 14.99
C MET A 1 -20.82 6.46 15.93
N SER A 2 -20.51 6.49 17.22
CA SER A 2 -21.25 7.26 18.22
C SER A 2 -20.25 7.95 19.15
N LYS A 3 -20.44 9.25 19.40
CA LYS A 3 -19.60 10.02 20.34
C LYS A 3 -19.63 9.43 21.75
N SER A 4 -20.74 8.81 22.15
CA SER A 4 -20.92 8.19 23.47
C SER A 4 -20.17 6.86 23.64
N VAL A 5 -19.73 6.23 22.58
CA VAL A 5 -19.00 4.94 22.61
C VAL A 5 -17.49 5.15 22.42
N GLY A 6 -17.03 6.38 22.15
CA GLY A 6 -15.61 6.69 22.01
C GLY A 6 -14.94 6.16 20.72
N ASN A 7 -15.74 5.72 19.73
CA ASN A 7 -15.25 5.21 18.45
C ASN A 7 -15.45 6.20 17.29
N VAL A 8 -15.36 7.49 17.57
CA VAL A 8 -15.41 8.54 16.54
C VAL A 8 -14.03 8.68 15.94
N LEU A 9 -13.94 8.44 14.63
CA LEU A 9 -12.75 8.77 13.84
C LEU A 9 -12.81 10.25 13.47
N ASP A 10 -11.76 11.00 13.81
CA ASP A 10 -11.60 12.36 13.35
C ASP A 10 -11.09 12.36 11.90
N PRO A 11 -11.86 12.88 10.93
CA PRO A 11 -11.40 12.97 9.55
C PRO A 11 -10.11 13.79 9.38
N HIS A 12 -9.88 14.80 10.23
CA HIS A 12 -8.67 15.63 10.18
C HIS A 12 -7.42 14.81 10.57
N GLU A 13 -7.50 13.99 11.61
CA GLU A 13 -6.40 13.08 11.99
C GLU A 13 -6.08 12.09 10.85
N LEU A 14 -7.09 11.58 10.16
CA LEU A 14 -6.89 10.69 9.03
C LEU A 14 -6.24 11.41 7.83
N LEU A 15 -6.66 12.64 7.56
CA LEU A 15 -6.09 13.47 6.50
C LEU A 15 -4.62 13.81 6.77
N ASP A 16 -4.30 14.22 7.99
CA ASP A 16 -2.95 14.56 8.41
C ASP A 16 -2.02 13.35 8.37
N ARG A 17 -2.55 12.17 8.75
CA ARG A 17 -1.78 10.93 8.82
C ARG A 17 -1.55 10.26 7.47
N TYR A 18 -2.57 10.22 6.61
CA TYR A 18 -2.55 9.42 5.40
C TYR A 18 -2.59 10.26 4.10
N GLY A 19 -2.98 11.49 4.19
CA GLY A 19 -3.20 12.36 3.05
C GLY A 19 -4.55 12.17 2.36
N VAL A 20 -4.91 13.17 1.58
CA VAL A 20 -6.25 13.27 0.97
C VAL A 20 -6.51 12.14 -0.04
N ASP A 21 -5.55 11.87 -0.94
CA ASP A 21 -5.75 10.92 -2.03
C ASP A 21 -5.95 9.48 -1.53
N TYR A 22 -5.20 9.07 -0.50
CA TYR A 22 -5.34 7.74 0.09
C TYR A 22 -6.69 7.56 0.78
N LEU A 23 -7.15 8.60 1.50
CA LEU A 23 -8.45 8.55 2.15
C LEU A 23 -9.58 8.52 1.13
N ARG A 24 -9.52 9.35 0.08
CA ARG A 24 -10.49 9.33 -1.02
C ARG A 24 -10.54 7.98 -1.71
N TYR A 25 -9.37 7.41 -2.00
CA TYR A 25 -9.29 6.09 -2.63
C TYR A 25 -9.92 5.00 -1.74
N TYR A 26 -9.57 4.97 -0.47
CA TYR A 26 -10.16 3.99 0.45
C TYR A 26 -11.68 4.09 0.50
N MET A 27 -12.22 5.29 0.65
CA MET A 27 -13.67 5.50 0.69
C MET A 27 -14.34 5.09 -0.62
N ALA A 28 -13.73 5.39 -1.76
CA ALA A 28 -14.26 5.03 -3.08
C ALA A 28 -14.16 3.53 -3.40
N ALA A 29 -13.05 2.89 -3.00
CA ALA A 29 -12.73 1.52 -3.38
C ALA A 29 -13.18 0.46 -2.36
N GLU A 30 -13.46 0.85 -1.10
CA GLU A 30 -13.87 -0.10 -0.07
C GLU A 30 -15.36 -0.02 0.25
N ILE A 31 -15.92 1.19 0.29
CA ILE A 31 -17.30 1.38 0.72
C ILE A 31 -18.25 1.37 -0.49
N THR A 32 -19.23 0.48 -0.48
CA THR A 32 -20.27 0.47 -1.51
C THR A 32 -21.21 1.66 -1.30
N PHE A 33 -21.46 2.43 -2.34
CA PHE A 33 -22.36 3.58 -2.28
C PHE A 33 -23.75 3.17 -1.77
N GLY A 34 -24.25 3.88 -0.75
CA GLY A 34 -25.54 3.59 -0.10
C GLY A 34 -25.48 2.51 0.97
N SER A 35 -24.32 1.96 1.30
CA SER A 35 -24.12 0.98 2.37
C SER A 35 -23.24 1.55 3.48
N ASP A 36 -23.38 1.02 4.69
CA ASP A 36 -22.44 1.31 5.77
C ASP A 36 -21.08 0.67 5.48
N GLY A 37 -20.02 1.34 5.88
CA GLY A 37 -18.65 0.85 5.75
C GLY A 37 -17.97 0.73 7.10
N ASP A 38 -17.15 -0.31 7.23
CA ASP A 38 -16.24 -0.45 8.35
C ASP A 38 -14.91 0.23 8.06
N PHE A 39 -14.37 0.91 9.06
CA PHE A 39 -13.03 1.48 9.00
C PHE A 39 -12.17 0.93 10.13
N SER A 40 -11.00 0.42 9.77
CA SER A 40 -9.90 0.25 10.71
C SER A 40 -8.59 0.70 10.05
N HIS A 41 -7.64 1.17 10.85
CA HIS A 41 -6.31 1.55 10.34
C HIS A 41 -5.59 0.38 9.67
N GLU A 42 -5.87 -0.83 10.10
CA GLU A 42 -5.31 -2.05 9.51
C GLU A 42 -5.92 -2.33 8.13
N LEU A 43 -7.24 -2.33 7.99
CA LEU A 43 -7.93 -2.50 6.71
C LEU A 43 -7.51 -1.41 5.72
N PHE A 44 -7.48 -0.17 6.18
CA PHE A 44 -7.00 0.97 5.37
C PHE A 44 -5.59 0.73 4.84
N ARG A 45 -4.63 0.46 5.74
CA ARG A 45 -3.24 0.20 5.36
C ARG A 45 -3.11 -0.97 4.40
N ASN A 46 -3.79 -2.09 4.68
CA ASN A 46 -3.74 -3.28 3.85
C ASN A 46 -4.27 -3.00 2.44
N LYS A 47 -5.38 -2.27 2.33
CA LYS A 47 -5.95 -1.86 1.03
C LYS A 47 -4.98 -0.98 0.25
N ILE A 48 -4.48 0.09 0.86
CA ILE A 48 -3.54 1.02 0.22
C ILE A 48 -2.25 0.31 -0.19
N ASN A 49 -1.66 -0.51 0.70
CA ASN A 49 -0.43 -1.22 0.40
C ASN A 49 -0.58 -2.25 -0.70
N THR A 50 -1.70 -2.97 -0.73
CA THR A 50 -1.93 -4.00 -1.74
C THR A 50 -2.21 -3.37 -3.10
N GLU A 51 -3.18 -2.47 -3.19
CA GLU A 51 -3.69 -1.99 -4.47
C GLU A 51 -2.88 -0.82 -5.03
N LEU A 52 -2.50 0.16 -4.17
CA LEU A 52 -1.77 1.33 -4.65
C LEU A 52 -0.25 1.13 -4.61
N ALA A 53 0.32 0.66 -3.49
CA ALA A 53 1.77 0.52 -3.42
C ALA A 53 2.29 -0.69 -4.22
N ASN A 54 1.66 -1.88 -4.04
CA ASN A 54 2.15 -3.10 -4.69
C ASN A 54 1.64 -3.24 -6.13
N ASP A 55 0.31 -3.11 -6.39
CA ASP A 55 -0.21 -3.34 -7.73
C ASP A 55 0.14 -2.18 -8.68
N LEU A 56 -0.25 -0.94 -8.35
CA LEU A 56 -0.09 0.20 -9.26
C LEU A 56 1.30 0.86 -9.14
N GLY A 57 1.75 1.15 -7.93
CA GLY A 57 3.00 1.87 -7.67
C GLY A 57 4.24 1.08 -8.08
N ASN A 58 4.27 -0.22 -7.76
CA ASN A 58 5.38 -1.08 -8.18
C ASN A 58 5.45 -1.24 -9.70
N LEU A 59 4.29 -1.39 -10.38
CA LEU A 59 4.24 -1.45 -11.85
C LEU A 59 4.79 -0.16 -12.48
N LEU A 60 4.34 1.00 -11.98
CA LEU A 60 4.84 2.29 -12.44
C LEU A 60 6.36 2.41 -12.26
N GLN A 61 6.85 2.10 -11.07
CA GLN A 61 8.28 2.21 -10.74
C GLN A 61 9.14 1.29 -11.60
N ARG A 62 8.73 0.02 -11.77
CA ARG A 62 9.42 -0.96 -12.62
C ARG A 62 9.45 -0.51 -14.07
N THR A 63 8.32 -0.10 -14.63
CA THR A 63 8.18 0.34 -16.03
C THR A 63 9.06 1.56 -16.28
N LEU A 64 8.93 2.64 -15.49
CA LEU A 64 9.70 3.85 -15.71
C LEU A 64 11.20 3.65 -15.46
N THR A 65 11.60 2.77 -14.53
CA THR A 65 13.01 2.41 -14.36
C THR A 65 13.59 1.73 -15.61
N LEU A 66 12.82 0.85 -16.26
CA LEU A 66 13.25 0.20 -17.51
C LEU A 66 13.28 1.21 -18.68
N VAL A 67 12.29 2.11 -18.78
CA VAL A 67 12.27 3.19 -19.78
C VAL A 67 13.49 4.10 -19.59
N SER A 68 13.79 4.49 -18.34
CA SER A 68 14.98 5.34 -18.04
C SER A 68 16.27 4.66 -18.47
N LYS A 69 16.43 3.35 -18.21
CA LYS A 69 17.66 2.60 -18.49
C LYS A 69 17.85 2.19 -19.94
N HIS A 70 16.76 1.92 -20.67
CA HIS A 70 16.83 1.26 -21.97
C HIS A 70 16.22 2.06 -23.14
N CYS A 71 15.55 3.19 -22.83
CA CYS A 71 14.90 4.05 -23.82
C CYS A 71 15.30 5.52 -23.71
N ASP A 72 16.52 5.80 -23.21
CA ASP A 72 17.08 7.16 -23.06
C ASP A 72 16.16 8.11 -22.27
N GLY A 73 15.37 7.55 -21.35
CA GLY A 73 14.39 8.31 -20.56
C GLY A 73 13.21 8.86 -21.38
N CYS A 74 12.89 8.28 -22.52
CA CYS A 74 11.75 8.67 -23.34
C CYS A 74 10.81 7.48 -23.56
N ILE A 75 9.50 7.73 -23.58
CA ILE A 75 8.52 6.71 -23.94
C ILE A 75 8.85 6.20 -25.36
N PRO A 76 9.13 4.91 -25.54
CA PRO A 76 9.58 4.37 -26.81
C PRO A 76 8.45 4.32 -27.85
N ALA A 77 8.83 4.37 -29.12
CA ALA A 77 7.91 4.01 -30.20
C ALA A 77 7.75 2.48 -30.25
N PRO A 78 6.53 1.94 -30.34
CA PRO A 78 6.32 0.51 -30.46
C PRO A 78 6.73 0.03 -31.85
N GLY A 79 7.17 -1.22 -31.92
CA GLY A 79 7.28 -2.00 -33.16
C GLY A 79 5.96 -2.70 -33.48
N GLY A 80 6.06 -3.89 -34.10
CA GLY A 80 4.89 -4.74 -34.30
C GLY A 80 4.31 -5.28 -33.00
N PHE A 81 2.99 -5.28 -32.86
CA PHE A 81 2.30 -5.84 -31.71
C PHE A 81 2.10 -7.36 -31.89
N THR A 82 2.28 -8.11 -30.83
CA THR A 82 1.90 -9.52 -30.75
C THR A 82 0.44 -9.67 -30.29
N ALA A 83 -0.08 -10.90 -30.32
CA ALA A 83 -1.44 -11.17 -29.87
C ALA A 83 -1.64 -10.80 -28.38
N GLU A 84 -0.61 -10.99 -27.54
CA GLU A 84 -0.64 -10.63 -26.13
C GLU A 84 -0.69 -9.10 -25.92
N ASP A 85 0.01 -8.32 -26.78
CA ASP A 85 -0.02 -6.86 -26.73
C ASP A 85 -1.40 -6.34 -27.10
N GLU A 86 -1.95 -6.86 -28.21
CA GLU A 86 -3.28 -6.50 -28.69
C GLU A 86 -4.36 -6.85 -27.68
N GLU A 87 -4.22 -7.96 -26.96
CA GLU A 87 -5.13 -8.34 -25.89
C GLU A 87 -5.10 -7.31 -24.74
N VAL A 88 -3.91 -6.87 -24.29
CA VAL A 88 -3.80 -5.81 -23.28
C VAL A 88 -4.42 -4.52 -23.80
N LEU A 89 -4.06 -4.07 -25.01
CA LEU A 89 -4.58 -2.83 -25.59
C LEU A 89 -6.09 -2.87 -25.82
N ARG A 90 -6.65 -4.03 -26.17
CA ARG A 90 -8.10 -4.25 -26.28
C ARG A 90 -8.77 -4.11 -24.91
N THR A 91 -8.20 -4.75 -23.88
CA THR A 91 -8.72 -4.67 -22.51
C THR A 91 -8.72 -3.24 -21.98
N LEU A 92 -7.71 -2.41 -22.31
CA LEU A 92 -7.71 -0.99 -21.95
C LEU A 92 -8.94 -0.27 -22.53
N ARG A 93 -9.20 -0.44 -23.83
CA ARG A 93 -10.34 0.20 -24.50
C ARG A 93 -11.69 -0.25 -23.90
N GLU A 94 -11.85 -1.54 -23.67
CA GLU A 94 -13.06 -2.10 -23.05
C GLU A 94 -13.26 -1.57 -21.62
N THR A 95 -12.20 -1.48 -20.84
CA THR A 95 -12.27 -0.96 -19.47
C THR A 95 -12.74 0.49 -19.41
N VAL A 96 -12.36 1.34 -20.35
CA VAL A 96 -12.87 2.73 -20.44
C VAL A 96 -14.40 2.75 -20.56
N VAL A 97 -14.97 1.86 -21.38
CA VAL A 97 -16.42 1.75 -21.56
C VAL A 97 -17.09 1.24 -20.27
N LEU A 98 -16.52 0.21 -19.66
CA LEU A 98 -17.03 -0.36 -18.41
C LEU A 98 -16.98 0.65 -17.26
N VAL A 99 -15.89 1.39 -17.11
CA VAL A 99 -15.74 2.45 -16.10
C VAL A 99 -16.84 3.51 -16.27
N ARG A 100 -17.10 3.99 -17.48
CA ARG A 100 -18.20 4.93 -17.76
C ARG A 100 -19.55 4.37 -17.34
N SER A 101 -19.81 3.10 -17.64
CA SER A 101 -21.05 2.42 -17.26
C SER A 101 -21.19 2.32 -15.75
N GLN A 102 -20.11 1.98 -15.04
CA GLN A 102 -20.13 1.91 -13.56
C GLN A 102 -20.40 3.28 -12.93
N VAL A 103 -19.77 4.34 -13.42
CA VAL A 103 -20.01 5.70 -12.93
C VAL A 103 -21.48 6.12 -13.12
N GLN A 104 -22.08 5.81 -14.29
CA GLN A 104 -23.50 6.09 -14.55
C GLN A 104 -24.43 5.37 -13.59
N GLN A 105 -24.03 4.19 -13.11
CA GLN A 105 -24.78 3.37 -12.15
C GLN A 105 -24.40 3.64 -10.69
N GLN A 106 -23.58 4.66 -10.42
CA GLN A 106 -23.03 4.99 -9.10
C GLN A 106 -22.18 3.87 -8.49
N GLY A 107 -21.68 2.94 -9.32
CA GLY A 107 -20.84 1.81 -8.93
C GLY A 107 -19.36 2.22 -8.75
N ILE A 108 -19.08 3.18 -7.87
CA ILE A 108 -17.73 3.77 -7.71
C ILE A 108 -16.72 2.71 -7.24
N LYS A 109 -17.12 1.81 -6.34
CA LYS A 109 -16.26 0.69 -5.89
C LYS A 109 -15.89 -0.21 -7.08
N ALA A 110 -16.86 -0.63 -7.87
CA ALA A 110 -16.63 -1.46 -9.06
C ALA A 110 -15.77 -0.72 -10.12
N MET A 111 -15.92 0.58 -10.28
CA MET A 111 -15.03 1.41 -11.10
C MET A 111 -13.58 1.30 -10.62
N CYS A 112 -13.31 1.49 -9.33
CA CYS A 112 -11.96 1.37 -8.78
C CYS A 112 -11.38 -0.05 -8.96
N GLU A 113 -12.20 -1.09 -8.73
CA GLU A 113 -11.80 -2.50 -8.93
C GLU A 113 -11.39 -2.78 -10.39
N LEU A 114 -12.16 -2.29 -11.38
CA LEU A 114 -11.82 -2.42 -12.80
C LEU A 114 -10.47 -1.79 -13.13
N ILE A 115 -10.19 -0.62 -12.58
CA ILE A 115 -8.94 0.09 -12.87
C ILE A 115 -7.75 -0.60 -12.21
N ILE A 116 -7.88 -1.07 -10.96
CA ILE A 116 -6.81 -1.83 -10.30
C ILE A 116 -6.58 -3.18 -10.99
N GLN A 117 -7.62 -3.79 -11.56
CA GLN A 117 -7.44 -4.98 -12.38
C GLN A 117 -6.55 -4.74 -13.60
N LEU A 118 -6.58 -3.55 -14.22
CA LEU A 118 -5.61 -3.19 -15.27
C LEU A 118 -4.18 -3.22 -14.74
N ALA A 119 -3.92 -2.67 -13.54
CA ALA A 119 -2.59 -2.71 -12.94
C ALA A 119 -2.11 -4.16 -12.70
N ARG A 120 -3.00 -5.05 -12.26
CA ARG A 120 -2.70 -6.49 -12.09
C ARG A 120 -2.41 -7.17 -13.43
N ILE A 121 -3.16 -6.85 -14.47
CA ILE A 121 -2.89 -7.32 -15.85
C ILE A 121 -1.51 -6.84 -16.29
N GLY A 122 -1.16 -5.57 -16.06
CA GLY A 122 0.15 -5.02 -16.36
C GLY A 122 1.28 -5.73 -15.61
N ASN A 123 1.10 -6.05 -14.32
CA ASN A 123 2.07 -6.83 -13.54
C ASN A 123 2.26 -8.24 -14.11
N LYS A 124 1.16 -8.92 -14.45
CA LYS A 124 1.26 -10.24 -15.12
C LYS A 124 1.96 -10.13 -16.46
N TYR A 125 1.61 -9.12 -17.26
CA TYR A 125 2.19 -8.91 -18.58
C TYR A 125 3.69 -8.62 -18.52
N ILE A 126 4.16 -7.73 -17.63
CA ILE A 126 5.60 -7.43 -17.49
C ILE A 126 6.38 -8.67 -17.02
N ASP A 127 5.79 -9.52 -16.17
CA ASP A 127 6.44 -10.74 -15.68
C ASP A 127 6.54 -11.82 -16.79
N VAL A 128 5.49 -11.97 -17.60
CA VAL A 128 5.48 -12.91 -18.74
C VAL A 128 6.44 -12.46 -19.84
N GLN A 129 6.41 -11.17 -20.21
CA GLN A 129 7.29 -10.63 -21.26
C GLN A 129 8.75 -10.50 -20.80
N ALA A 130 9.01 -10.44 -19.51
CA ALA A 130 10.34 -10.40 -18.92
C ALA A 130 11.32 -9.43 -19.62
N PRO A 131 11.00 -8.13 -19.77
CA PRO A 131 11.80 -7.20 -20.57
C PRO A 131 13.26 -7.11 -20.15
N TRP A 132 13.59 -7.39 -18.88
CA TRP A 132 14.97 -7.47 -18.37
C TRP A 132 15.80 -8.60 -19.00
N VAL A 133 15.15 -9.66 -19.48
CA VAL A 133 15.81 -10.73 -20.25
C VAL A 133 15.93 -10.30 -21.70
N LEU A 134 14.84 -9.76 -22.28
CA LEU A 134 14.77 -9.34 -23.69
C LEU A 134 15.76 -8.23 -24.04
N VAL A 135 16.17 -7.40 -23.12
CA VAL A 135 17.19 -6.35 -23.35
C VAL A 135 18.46 -6.89 -24.01
N LYS A 136 18.83 -8.13 -23.72
CA LYS A 136 20.05 -8.77 -24.25
C LYS A 136 19.84 -9.43 -25.61
N THR A 137 18.62 -9.77 -25.99
CA THR A 137 18.31 -10.64 -27.12
C THR A 137 17.41 -9.99 -28.16
N ASP A 138 16.45 -9.19 -27.75
CA ASP A 138 15.44 -8.58 -28.63
C ASP A 138 15.06 -7.16 -28.15
N ARG A 139 15.93 -6.20 -28.43
CA ARG A 139 15.69 -4.79 -28.08
C ARG A 139 14.41 -4.20 -28.69
N PRO A 140 14.06 -4.42 -29.98
CA PRO A 140 12.80 -3.96 -30.54
C PRO A 140 11.59 -4.44 -29.75
N ARG A 141 11.58 -5.70 -29.30
CA ARG A 141 10.51 -6.25 -28.48
C ARG A 141 10.41 -5.53 -27.12
N VAL A 142 11.54 -5.22 -26.48
CA VAL A 142 11.55 -4.43 -25.22
C VAL A 142 10.85 -3.09 -25.39
N LEU A 143 11.12 -2.37 -26.49
CA LEU A 143 10.50 -1.07 -26.76
C LEU A 143 8.96 -1.19 -26.86
N THR A 144 8.47 -2.21 -27.57
CA THR A 144 7.03 -2.48 -27.67
C THR A 144 6.40 -2.80 -26.31
N VAL A 145 7.02 -3.69 -25.53
CA VAL A 145 6.55 -4.05 -24.18
C VAL A 145 6.47 -2.82 -23.27
N LEU A 146 7.49 -1.98 -23.25
CA LEU A 146 7.53 -0.78 -22.42
C LEU A 146 6.51 0.27 -22.89
N TYR A 147 6.25 0.37 -24.19
CA TYR A 147 5.18 1.20 -24.71
C TYR A 147 3.80 0.75 -24.24
N VAL A 148 3.47 -0.54 -24.36
CA VAL A 148 2.19 -1.12 -23.91
C VAL A 148 1.98 -0.88 -22.42
N LEU A 149 3.01 -1.08 -21.60
CA LEU A 149 2.95 -0.81 -20.17
C LEU A 149 2.75 0.68 -19.85
N SER A 150 3.41 1.57 -20.61
CA SER A 150 3.23 3.01 -20.46
C SER A 150 1.80 3.44 -20.82
N GLU A 151 1.23 2.88 -21.87
CA GLU A 151 -0.16 3.12 -22.26
C GLU A 151 -1.14 2.63 -21.20
N LEU A 152 -0.90 1.44 -20.62
CA LEU A 152 -1.70 0.91 -19.51
C LEU A 152 -1.64 1.82 -18.28
N LEU A 153 -0.46 2.27 -17.89
CA LEU A 153 -0.28 3.18 -16.74
C LEU A 153 -0.95 4.54 -16.97
N ARG A 154 -0.91 5.06 -18.21
CA ARG A 154 -1.64 6.28 -18.56
C ARG A 154 -3.15 6.10 -18.40
N HIS A 155 -3.70 4.97 -18.83
CA HIS A 155 -5.12 4.65 -18.62
C HIS A 155 -5.46 4.60 -17.13
N CYS A 156 -4.68 3.87 -16.33
CA CYS A 156 -4.88 3.82 -14.88
C CYS A 156 -4.87 5.23 -14.24
N ALA A 157 -3.90 6.07 -14.62
CA ALA A 157 -3.76 7.40 -14.04
C ALA A 157 -4.94 8.32 -14.42
N ILE A 158 -5.34 8.35 -15.69
CA ILE A 158 -6.47 9.19 -16.14
C ILE A 158 -7.80 8.71 -15.54
N LEU A 159 -8.03 7.39 -15.49
CA LEU A 159 -9.27 6.84 -14.97
C LEU A 159 -9.41 6.99 -13.45
N LEU A 160 -8.29 7.00 -12.70
CA LEU A 160 -8.29 7.22 -11.24
C LEU A 160 -8.18 8.70 -10.83
N GLU A 161 -7.90 9.62 -11.76
CA GLU A 161 -7.73 11.04 -11.43
C GLU A 161 -8.92 11.66 -10.66
N PRO A 162 -10.19 11.34 -10.97
CA PRO A 162 -11.33 11.84 -10.20
C PRO A 162 -11.31 11.42 -8.72
N VAL A 163 -10.66 10.30 -8.41
CA VAL A 163 -10.54 9.77 -7.05
C VAL A 163 -9.27 10.29 -6.36
N MET A 164 -8.13 10.25 -7.05
CA MET A 164 -6.79 10.60 -6.51
C MET A 164 -6.10 11.66 -7.38
N PRO A 165 -6.58 12.91 -7.42
CA PRO A 165 -6.11 13.91 -8.39
C PRO A 165 -4.62 14.22 -8.25
N ALA A 166 -4.09 14.37 -7.05
CA ALA A 166 -2.69 14.72 -6.85
C ALA A 166 -1.75 13.57 -7.23
N SER A 167 -2.06 12.35 -6.82
CA SER A 167 -1.25 11.16 -7.11
C SER A 167 -1.27 10.81 -8.59
N CYS A 168 -2.42 10.88 -9.24
CA CYS A 168 -2.55 10.61 -10.67
C CYS A 168 -1.87 11.69 -11.52
N SER A 169 -1.98 12.96 -11.13
CA SER A 169 -1.21 14.03 -11.78
C SER A 169 0.30 13.79 -11.70
N ARG A 170 0.81 13.36 -10.52
CA ARG A 170 2.23 12.98 -10.37
C ARG A 170 2.62 11.81 -11.26
N MET A 171 1.79 10.78 -11.39
CA MET A 171 2.04 9.68 -12.31
C MET A 171 2.19 10.17 -13.74
N LEU A 172 1.25 10.99 -14.23
CA LEU A 172 1.26 11.55 -15.58
C LEU A 172 2.45 12.49 -15.81
N ASP A 173 2.80 13.31 -14.80
CA ASP A 173 4.00 14.17 -14.84
C ASP A 173 5.27 13.33 -14.98
N MET A 174 5.39 12.24 -14.22
CA MET A 174 6.53 11.33 -14.30
C MET A 174 6.63 10.63 -15.66
N MET A 175 5.51 10.33 -16.29
CA MET A 175 5.46 9.76 -17.63
C MET A 175 5.68 10.79 -18.75
N GLY A 176 5.83 12.07 -18.42
CA GLY A 176 6.01 13.14 -19.40
C GLY A 176 4.75 13.43 -20.22
N VAL A 177 3.57 13.10 -19.71
CA VAL A 177 2.30 13.48 -20.35
C VAL A 177 2.05 14.95 -20.07
N SER A 178 1.84 15.75 -21.13
CA SER A 178 1.66 17.20 -21.02
C SER A 178 0.49 17.58 -20.10
N LYS A 179 0.58 18.74 -19.46
CA LYS A 179 -0.56 19.40 -18.78
C LYS A 179 -1.33 20.32 -19.73
N GLU A 180 -0.76 20.62 -20.88
CA GLU A 180 -1.37 21.49 -21.85
C GLU A 180 -2.31 20.72 -22.77
N GLY A 181 -3.43 21.32 -23.09
CA GLY A 181 -4.47 20.69 -23.90
C GLY A 181 -5.26 19.61 -23.14
N ASP A 182 -6.03 18.84 -23.88
CA ASP A 182 -6.96 17.83 -23.34
C ASP A 182 -6.36 16.41 -23.25
N VAL A 183 -5.02 16.31 -23.16
CA VAL A 183 -4.30 15.02 -23.26
C VAL A 183 -4.40 14.15 -22.01
N ARG A 184 -4.93 14.71 -20.90
CA ARG A 184 -5.20 13.99 -19.64
C ARG A 184 -6.67 13.70 -19.40
N SER A 185 -7.54 13.98 -20.37
CA SER A 185 -8.96 13.72 -20.27
C SER A 185 -9.34 12.29 -20.62
N PHE A 186 -10.56 11.89 -20.27
CA PHE A 186 -11.14 10.63 -20.75
C PHE A 186 -11.21 10.54 -22.28
N GLU A 187 -11.36 11.67 -22.98
CA GLU A 187 -11.40 11.70 -24.44
C GLU A 187 -10.01 11.40 -25.04
N ALA A 188 -8.95 11.79 -24.34
CA ALA A 188 -7.58 11.48 -24.77
C ALA A 188 -7.29 9.97 -24.80
N LEU A 189 -8.04 9.16 -24.03
CA LEU A 189 -7.90 7.69 -24.06
C LEU A 189 -8.35 7.03 -25.36
N LYS A 190 -9.03 7.78 -26.25
CA LYS A 190 -9.38 7.31 -27.60
C LYS A 190 -8.18 7.31 -28.54
N SER A 191 -7.15 8.06 -28.23
CA SER A 191 -5.91 8.16 -29.00
C SER A 191 -4.76 7.49 -28.25
N PRO A 192 -3.86 6.80 -28.96
CA PRO A 192 -2.71 6.17 -28.31
C PRO A 192 -1.75 7.19 -27.73
N LEU A 193 -0.97 6.78 -26.73
CA LEU A 193 0.11 7.59 -26.14
C LEU A 193 1.12 7.96 -27.22
N SER A 194 1.46 9.24 -27.31
CA SER A 194 2.49 9.70 -28.24
C SER A 194 3.88 9.27 -27.76
N PRO A 195 4.66 8.57 -28.60
CA PRO A 195 6.05 8.26 -28.30
C PRO A 195 6.90 9.51 -28.19
N GLY A 196 8.08 9.40 -27.51
CA GLY A 196 9.05 10.48 -27.41
C GLY A 196 8.87 11.38 -26.18
N SER A 197 7.78 11.26 -25.44
CA SER A 197 7.60 11.98 -24.17
C SER A 197 8.72 11.64 -23.21
N ARG A 198 9.42 12.64 -22.66
CA ARG A 198 10.51 12.45 -21.72
C ARG A 198 9.95 12.22 -20.32
N ILE A 199 10.32 11.09 -19.73
CA ILE A 199 9.95 10.77 -18.34
C ILE A 199 10.85 11.56 -17.37
N SER A 200 10.32 11.85 -16.18
CA SER A 200 11.11 12.34 -15.07
C SER A 200 11.74 11.18 -14.28
N SER A 201 12.67 11.49 -13.37
CA SER A 201 13.31 10.47 -12.53
C SER A 201 12.25 9.69 -11.73
N PRO A 202 12.22 8.35 -11.83
CA PRO A 202 11.23 7.54 -11.14
C PRO A 202 11.34 7.69 -9.61
N THR A 203 10.27 8.19 -8.99
CA THR A 203 10.14 8.29 -7.52
C THR A 203 8.87 7.56 -7.08
N PRO A 204 8.83 6.96 -5.88
CA PRO A 204 7.62 6.31 -5.41
C PRO A 204 6.45 7.30 -5.32
N VAL A 205 5.36 7.05 -6.05
CA VAL A 205 4.12 7.83 -5.95
C VAL A 205 3.29 7.34 -4.77
N PHE A 206 3.29 6.04 -4.53
CA PHE A 206 2.54 5.37 -3.48
C PHE A 206 3.51 4.66 -2.52
N PRO A 207 4.12 5.38 -1.54
CA PRO A 207 4.93 4.74 -0.53
C PRO A 207 4.08 3.79 0.33
N LYS A 208 4.67 2.68 0.77
CA LYS A 208 3.99 1.77 1.69
C LYS A 208 3.72 2.46 3.02
N LEU A 209 2.51 2.25 3.52
CA LEU A 209 2.13 2.68 4.86
C LEU A 209 2.66 1.64 5.86
N GLU A 210 3.51 2.08 6.77
CA GLU A 210 4.00 1.25 7.86
C GLU A 210 2.90 1.01 8.89
N ALA A 211 2.97 -0.15 9.60
CA ALA A 211 2.14 -0.33 10.76
C ALA A 211 2.48 0.77 11.77
N PRO A 212 1.49 1.44 12.39
CA PRO A 212 1.81 2.25 13.53
C PRO A 212 2.54 1.36 14.52
N LEU A 213 3.62 1.87 15.10
CA LEU A 213 4.16 1.29 16.32
C LEU A 213 2.97 1.16 17.27
N VAL A 214 2.61 -0.07 17.63
CA VAL A 214 1.48 -0.31 18.50
C VAL A 214 1.86 0.31 19.84
N GLU A 215 1.32 1.49 20.14
CA GLU A 215 1.26 1.93 21.54
C GLU A 215 0.51 0.82 22.26
N ALA A 216 1.18 0.16 23.18
CA ALA A 216 0.57 -0.86 24.00
C ALA A 216 -0.56 -0.20 24.78
N VAL A 217 -1.80 -0.33 24.29
CA VAL A 217 -2.98 0.00 25.07
C VAL A 217 -3.01 -1.02 26.20
N LEU A 218 -2.48 -0.62 27.35
CA LEU A 218 -2.68 -1.34 28.59
C LEU A 218 -4.19 -1.43 28.84
N PRO A 219 -4.74 -2.60 29.17
CA PRO A 219 -6.14 -2.71 29.54
C PRO A 219 -6.35 -1.80 30.77
N ILE A 220 -7.21 -0.79 30.63
CA ILE A 220 -7.62 0.07 31.71
C ILE A 220 -8.39 -0.80 32.69
N SER A 221 -7.73 -1.20 33.78
CA SER A 221 -8.41 -1.73 34.96
C SER A 221 -9.25 -0.61 35.55
N ARG A 222 -10.58 -0.75 35.47
CA ARG A 222 -11.50 0.15 36.16
C ARG A 222 -11.27 0.03 37.67
N SER A 223 -10.61 1.03 38.26
CA SER A 223 -10.75 1.36 39.66
C SER A 223 -11.23 2.81 39.73
N THR A 224 -12.42 2.96 40.30
CA THR A 224 -13.05 4.22 40.71
C THR A 224 -12.20 4.94 41.74
N SER A 225 -11.81 6.19 41.48
CA SER A 225 -11.94 7.37 42.37
C SER A 225 -11.12 8.56 41.85
N GLU A 226 -11.82 9.64 41.79
CA GLU A 226 -11.54 11.05 41.65
C GLU A 226 -10.09 11.58 41.83
N SER A 227 -9.63 12.35 40.87
CA SER A 227 -9.19 13.77 40.98
C SER A 227 -8.33 14.18 39.76
N SER A 228 -8.58 15.38 39.24
CA SER A 228 -8.04 16.01 38.03
C SER A 228 -6.60 16.54 38.18
N PRO A 229 -6.03 17.27 37.19
CA PRO A 229 -5.11 16.72 36.18
C PRO A 229 -3.72 17.38 36.31
N GLU A 230 -2.69 16.68 35.86
CA GLU A 230 -1.46 17.34 35.44
C GLU A 230 -0.89 16.65 34.20
N ILE A 231 -0.67 17.45 33.19
CA ILE A 231 -0.07 17.13 31.90
C ILE A 231 1.43 16.90 32.12
N LEU A 232 1.95 15.74 31.77
CA LEU A 232 3.37 15.60 31.44
C LEU A 232 3.57 14.56 30.33
N SER A 233 4.05 15.07 29.23
CA SER A 233 4.63 14.35 28.10
C SER A 233 5.97 13.75 28.50
N GLU A 234 6.10 12.42 28.50
CA GLU A 234 7.40 11.78 28.32
C GLU A 234 7.21 10.44 27.61
N ARG A 235 7.72 10.37 26.38
CA ARG A 235 7.84 9.14 25.60
C ARG A 235 8.94 8.29 26.25
N GLU A 236 8.60 7.26 27.00
CA GLU A 236 9.58 6.25 27.42
C GLU A 236 9.99 5.37 26.23
N VAL A 237 11.14 5.67 25.66
CA VAL A 237 11.87 4.72 24.81
C VAL A 237 12.46 3.66 25.74
N LEU A 238 11.83 2.49 25.82
CA LEU A 238 12.34 1.37 26.61
C LEU A 238 13.75 0.99 26.17
N SER A 239 14.71 1.02 27.10
CA SER A 239 16.07 0.58 26.83
C SER A 239 16.12 -0.95 26.61
N VAL A 240 17.18 -1.44 25.96
CA VAL A 240 17.42 -2.88 25.74
C VAL A 240 17.39 -3.66 27.06
N GLU A 241 17.86 -3.04 28.15
CA GLU A 241 17.83 -3.62 29.49
C GLU A 241 16.42 -3.76 30.06
N GLN A 242 15.57 -2.76 29.88
CA GLN A 242 14.16 -2.80 30.32
C GLN A 242 13.36 -3.83 29.53
N LEU A 243 13.63 -3.97 28.25
CA LEU A 243 13.04 -5.04 27.42
C LEU A 243 13.49 -6.43 27.87
N SER A 244 14.75 -6.60 28.20
CA SER A 244 15.30 -7.85 28.74
C SER A 244 14.59 -8.27 30.04
N GLN A 245 14.38 -7.35 30.95
CA GLN A 245 13.66 -7.60 32.22
C GLN A 245 12.19 -7.97 31.98
N ARG A 246 11.51 -7.31 31.06
CA ARG A 246 10.11 -7.63 30.71
C ARG A 246 9.97 -9.00 30.03
N ILE A 247 10.92 -9.39 29.18
CA ILE A 247 10.93 -10.72 28.56
C ILE A 247 11.12 -11.80 29.63
N ALA A 248 12.01 -11.60 30.59
CA ALA A 248 12.21 -12.53 31.71
C ALA A 248 10.93 -12.67 32.57
N ALA A 249 10.31 -11.56 32.95
CA ALA A 249 9.07 -11.55 33.73
C ALA A 249 7.90 -12.22 33.00
N ALA A 250 7.71 -11.97 31.71
CA ALA A 250 6.70 -12.63 30.89
C ALA A 250 6.96 -14.14 30.76
N GLY A 251 8.21 -14.56 30.64
CA GLY A 251 8.60 -15.96 30.63
C GLY A 251 8.27 -16.69 31.92
N ASP A 252 8.54 -16.06 33.06
CA ASP A 252 8.25 -16.61 34.40
C ASP A 252 6.74 -16.66 34.67
N GLY A 253 5.99 -15.65 34.21
CA GLY A 253 4.52 -15.66 34.30
C GLY A 253 3.89 -16.82 33.52
N ILE A 254 4.42 -17.16 32.35
CA ILE A 254 3.98 -18.32 31.57
C ILE A 254 4.35 -19.64 32.27
N ARG A 255 5.53 -19.74 32.87
CA ARG A 255 5.96 -20.93 33.63
C ARG A 255 5.06 -21.19 34.85
N THR A 256 4.75 -20.14 35.60
CA THR A 256 3.89 -20.23 36.80
C THR A 256 2.48 -20.68 36.43
N ARG A 257 1.89 -20.13 35.36
CA ARG A 257 0.55 -20.51 34.89
C ARG A 257 0.50 -21.92 34.26
N LYS A 258 1.58 -22.36 33.61
CA LYS A 258 1.72 -23.75 33.17
C LYS A 258 1.79 -24.71 34.36
N ALA A 259 2.48 -24.35 35.43
CA ALA A 259 2.56 -25.14 36.66
C ALA A 259 1.19 -25.27 37.35
N SER A 260 0.36 -24.22 37.29
CA SER A 260 -1.04 -24.23 37.79
C SER A 260 -2.07 -24.89 36.86
N LYS A 261 -1.63 -25.58 35.79
CA LYS A 261 -2.47 -26.27 34.80
C LYS A 261 -3.48 -25.36 34.07
N ALA A 262 -3.10 -24.10 33.79
CA ALA A 262 -3.92 -23.18 32.99
C ALA A 262 -4.21 -23.74 31.58
N SER A 263 -5.39 -23.41 31.04
CA SER A 263 -5.83 -23.86 29.72
C SER A 263 -4.96 -23.31 28.59
N LYS A 264 -4.98 -23.97 27.41
CA LYS A 264 -4.24 -23.47 26.22
C LYS A 264 -4.72 -22.10 25.78
N ASP A 265 -6.01 -21.80 25.96
CA ASP A 265 -6.59 -20.50 25.55
C ASP A 265 -6.18 -19.37 26.47
N GLU A 266 -5.96 -19.64 27.77
CA GLU A 266 -5.41 -18.66 28.73
C GLU A 266 -3.92 -18.39 28.54
N LEU A 267 -3.18 -19.35 28.01
CA LEU A 267 -1.74 -19.22 27.73
C LEU A 267 -1.41 -18.54 26.41
N LYS A 268 -2.31 -18.62 25.42
CA LYS A 268 -2.10 -18.11 24.08
C LYS A 268 -1.74 -16.61 24.05
N PRO A 269 -2.49 -15.68 24.69
CA PRO A 269 -2.17 -14.26 24.67
C PRO A 269 -0.81 -13.96 25.33
N LEU A 270 -0.43 -14.68 26.36
CA LEU A 270 0.86 -14.49 27.04
C LEU A 270 2.05 -14.96 26.19
N ILE A 271 1.86 -16.00 25.41
CA ILE A 271 2.87 -16.49 24.47
C ILE A 271 3.03 -15.50 23.29
N GLU A 272 1.95 -14.93 22.81
CA GLU A 272 1.97 -13.90 21.78
C GLU A 272 2.70 -12.64 22.25
N GLU A 273 2.43 -12.19 23.48
CA GLU A 273 3.14 -11.08 24.13
C GLU A 273 4.65 -11.34 24.27
N LEU A 274 5.02 -12.53 24.75
CA LEU A 274 6.43 -12.91 24.91
C LEU A 274 7.16 -12.91 23.56
N ASN A 275 6.52 -13.42 22.50
CA ASN A 275 7.09 -13.43 21.16
C ASN A 275 7.26 -12.03 20.59
N TYR A 276 6.31 -11.14 20.86
CA TYR A 276 6.39 -9.74 20.48
C TYR A 276 7.58 -9.02 21.17
N LEU A 277 7.71 -9.16 22.49
CA LEU A 277 8.82 -8.56 23.24
C LEU A 277 10.19 -9.06 22.75
N LYS A 278 10.31 -10.35 22.41
CA LYS A 278 11.52 -10.92 21.83
C LYS A 278 11.83 -10.35 20.42
N SER A 279 10.82 -10.14 19.60
CA SER A 279 11.01 -9.52 18.28
C SER A 279 11.52 -8.09 18.42
N LYS A 280 10.94 -7.31 19.32
CA LYS A 280 11.36 -5.93 19.62
C LYS A 280 12.78 -5.85 20.21
N PHE A 281 13.13 -6.76 21.08
CA PHE A 281 14.49 -6.86 21.61
C PHE A 281 15.51 -7.11 20.49
N LYS A 282 15.18 -8.02 19.57
CA LYS A 282 16.04 -8.33 18.40
C LYS A 282 16.22 -7.12 17.49
N GLU A 283 15.15 -6.34 17.24
CA GLU A 283 15.21 -5.11 16.44
C GLU A 283 16.12 -4.04 17.06
N LEU A 284 16.00 -3.82 18.37
CA LEU A 284 16.78 -2.80 19.09
C LEU A 284 18.22 -3.25 19.41
N ASN A 285 18.48 -4.55 19.44
CA ASN A 285 19.80 -5.12 19.74
C ASN A 285 20.54 -5.59 18.47
N ASN A 286 20.48 -4.82 17.40
CA ASN A 286 21.20 -5.06 16.13
C ASN A 286 21.04 -6.47 15.55
N GLY A 287 19.86 -7.07 15.71
CA GLY A 287 19.53 -8.40 15.19
C GLY A 287 19.92 -9.56 16.11
N ILE A 288 20.49 -9.29 17.28
CA ILE A 288 20.87 -10.33 18.28
C ILE A 288 19.59 -10.75 19.04
N ALA A 289 19.29 -12.05 19.05
CA ALA A 289 18.14 -12.61 19.76
C ALA A 289 18.34 -12.58 21.29
N TYR A 290 17.24 -12.49 22.03
CA TYR A 290 17.29 -12.61 23.49
C TYR A 290 17.65 -14.04 23.93
N GLU A 291 18.71 -14.17 24.70
CA GLU A 291 19.08 -15.41 25.39
C GLU A 291 18.75 -15.27 26.88
N ALA A 292 17.96 -16.21 27.40
CA ALA A 292 17.64 -16.22 28.83
C ALA A 292 18.92 -16.49 29.64
N PRO A 293 19.18 -15.74 30.75
CA PRO A 293 20.31 -16.03 31.61
C PRO A 293 20.24 -17.48 32.12
N ALA A 294 21.37 -18.20 32.06
CA ALA A 294 21.47 -19.56 32.55
C ALA A 294 21.11 -19.59 34.06
N VAL A 295 20.04 -20.31 34.40
CA VAL A 295 19.68 -20.54 35.81
C VAL A 295 20.77 -21.43 36.38
N ALA A 296 21.58 -20.87 37.30
CA ALA A 296 22.49 -21.66 38.10
C ALA A 296 21.69 -22.74 38.84
N ARG A 297 21.96 -23.99 38.59
CA ARG A 297 21.42 -25.11 39.36
C ARG A 297 22.25 -25.19 40.64
N GLU A 298 21.70 -24.75 41.76
CA GLU A 298 22.07 -25.23 43.06
C GLU A 298 21.38 -26.55 43.37
#